data_ae02049c010ad2e6be75204c4374d77b
#
_entry.id   ae02049c010ad2e6be75204c4374d77b
#
_cell.length_a   1.000
_cell.length_b   1.000
_cell.length_c   1.000
_cell.angle_alpha   90.00
_cell.angle_beta   90.00
_cell.angle_gamma   90.00
#
_symmetry.space_group_name_H-M   'P 1'
#
loop_
_entity.id
_entity.type
_entity.pdbx_description
1 polymer ?
#
loop_
_entity_poly.entity_id
_entity_poly.type
_entity_poly.pdbx_seq_one_letter_code
_entity_poly.pdbx_strand_id
1 'polypeptide(L)'
;MSDKKILGYINEDSIVTEEQAKILTHIHVAFGRLTMEGTISFKNHPFLKQLPQIRKWNPEMKIILSVIGEEPGAFTVCSASESLREKVSESCRNLVEEEGFDGGDFDWEYPCVSTNGSECSPEDKQNFTLLCQAAKKGVQAVGGSVSIAAAAELFYLESTEP
;
A
#
# COMPACT_ATOMS: atom_id res chain seq x y z
N MET A 1 -14.37 8.87 21.95
CA MET A 1 -14.35 9.27 20.51
C MET A 1 -14.79 8.08 19.69
N SER A 2 -15.49 8.30 18.57
CA SER A 2 -16.01 7.23 17.71
C SER A 2 -14.84 6.41 17.15
N ASP A 3 -14.92 5.08 17.26
CA ASP A 3 -13.97 4.10 16.66
C ASP A 3 -14.04 4.02 15.13
N LYS A 4 -14.76 4.97 14.51
CA LYS A 4 -14.96 5.02 13.05
C LYS A 4 -13.71 5.59 12.38
N LYS A 5 -13.20 4.82 11.42
CA LYS A 5 -12.15 5.28 10.50
C LYS A 5 -12.80 5.96 9.30
N ILE A 6 -12.30 7.15 8.96
CA ILE A 6 -12.68 7.87 7.74
C ILE A 6 -11.42 7.94 6.89
N LEU A 7 -11.46 7.26 5.76
CA LEU A 7 -10.32 7.06 4.87
C LEU A 7 -10.59 7.71 3.52
N GLY A 8 -9.58 8.38 2.96
CA GLY A 8 -9.63 8.95 1.62
C GLY A 8 -8.40 8.59 0.81
N TYR A 9 -8.61 8.23 -0.46
CA TYR A 9 -7.51 8.13 -1.43
C TYR A 9 -7.25 9.49 -2.06
N ILE A 10 -5.98 9.79 -2.29
CA ILE A 10 -5.55 11.00 -2.99
C ILE A 10 -4.53 10.63 -4.07
N ASN A 11 -4.58 11.33 -5.19
CA ASN A 11 -3.62 11.18 -6.29
C ASN A 11 -2.56 12.30 -6.27
N GLU A 12 -1.65 12.26 -7.24
CA GLU A 12 -0.52 13.18 -7.36
C GLU A 12 -0.93 14.67 -7.43
N ASP A 13 -2.09 14.96 -8.02
CA ASP A 13 -2.59 16.34 -8.22
C ASP A 13 -3.44 16.83 -7.04
N SER A 14 -3.73 15.96 -6.07
CA SER A 14 -4.59 16.30 -4.94
C SER A 14 -3.89 17.23 -3.96
N ILE A 15 -4.64 18.23 -3.49
CA ILE A 15 -4.22 19.10 -2.38
C ILE A 15 -5.14 18.79 -1.20
N VAL A 16 -4.56 18.40 -0.08
CA VAL A 16 -5.30 18.18 1.17
C VAL A 16 -5.49 19.51 1.88
N THR A 17 -6.75 19.89 2.14
CA THR A 17 -7.07 21.09 2.90
C THR A 17 -7.02 20.82 4.42
N GLU A 18 -6.92 21.87 5.22
CA GLU A 18 -6.96 21.76 6.67
C GLU A 18 -8.27 21.13 7.17
N GLU A 19 -9.40 21.49 6.54
CA GLU A 19 -10.70 20.92 6.88
C GLU A 19 -10.74 19.40 6.63
N GLN A 20 -10.28 18.96 5.47
CA GLN A 20 -10.15 17.53 5.14
C GLN A 20 -9.21 16.82 6.11
N ALA A 21 -8.05 17.41 6.42
CA ALA A 21 -7.10 16.86 7.36
C ALA A 21 -7.69 16.66 8.76
N LYS A 22 -8.58 17.52 9.22
CA LYS A 22 -9.24 17.41 10.53
C LYS A 22 -10.35 16.36 10.58
N ILE A 23 -10.95 16.02 9.43
CA ILE A 23 -12.06 15.05 9.34
C ILE A 23 -11.53 13.64 9.11
N LEU A 24 -10.51 13.48 8.26
CA LEU A 24 -9.93 12.20 7.89
C LEU A 24 -9.11 11.61 9.04
N THR A 25 -9.23 10.30 9.22
CA THR A 25 -8.36 9.52 10.10
C THR A 25 -7.19 8.90 9.34
N HIS A 26 -7.39 8.60 8.05
CA HIS A 26 -6.39 8.00 7.17
C HIS A 26 -6.41 8.68 5.80
N ILE A 27 -5.23 8.85 5.21
CA ILE A 27 -5.04 9.21 3.80
C ILE A 27 -4.22 8.09 3.16
N HIS A 28 -4.72 7.56 2.05
CA HIS A 28 -3.99 6.66 1.17
C HIS A 28 -3.48 7.44 -0.04
N VAL A 29 -2.17 7.48 -0.18
CA VAL A 29 -1.48 8.24 -1.24
C VAL A 29 -1.26 7.34 -2.45
N ALA A 30 -1.89 7.67 -3.56
CA ALA A 30 -1.82 6.92 -4.81
C ALA A 30 -0.81 7.60 -5.78
N PHE A 31 0.21 6.95 -6.31
CA PHE A 31 0.61 5.57 -5.97
C PHE A 31 2.12 5.46 -5.83
N GLY A 32 2.54 4.60 -4.91
CA GLY A 32 3.86 3.99 -5.00
C GLY A 32 3.88 2.87 -6.06
N ARG A 33 5.05 2.47 -6.51
CA ARG A 33 5.26 1.46 -7.55
C ARG A 33 6.10 0.31 -7.02
N LEU A 34 5.55 -0.91 -7.07
CA LEU A 34 6.29 -2.13 -6.76
C LEU A 34 7.05 -2.60 -8.00
N THR A 35 8.37 -2.62 -7.93
CA THR A 35 9.23 -3.12 -9.01
C THR A 35 9.32 -4.65 -9.00
N MET A 36 9.79 -5.25 -10.10
CA MET A 36 10.03 -6.69 -10.20
C MET A 36 11.11 -7.19 -9.22
N GLU A 37 11.96 -6.30 -8.70
CA GLU A 37 13.01 -6.61 -7.72
C GLU A 37 12.54 -6.55 -6.27
N GLY A 38 11.26 -6.24 -6.02
CA GLY A 38 10.67 -6.15 -4.69
C GLY A 38 10.91 -4.80 -3.97
N THR A 39 11.26 -3.76 -4.72
CA THR A 39 11.44 -2.41 -4.17
C THR A 39 10.19 -1.58 -4.40
N ILE A 40 9.79 -0.77 -3.42
CA ILE A 40 8.71 0.21 -3.58
C ILE A 40 9.31 1.57 -3.90
N SER A 41 8.95 2.14 -5.04
CA SER A 41 9.39 3.44 -5.52
C SER A 41 8.24 4.45 -5.49
N PHE A 42 8.50 5.66 -4.99
CA PHE A 42 7.56 6.80 -4.99
C PHE A 42 8.33 8.13 -5.09
N LYS A 43 9.55 8.08 -5.60
CA LYS A 43 10.46 9.24 -5.71
C LYS A 43 9.78 10.39 -6.46
N ASN A 44 9.98 11.61 -5.93
CA ASN A 44 9.39 12.84 -6.46
C ASN A 44 7.86 12.94 -6.40
N HIS A 45 7.19 12.10 -5.61
CA HIS A 45 5.74 12.21 -5.45
C HIS A 45 5.39 13.59 -4.87
N PRO A 46 4.53 14.39 -5.56
CA PRO A 46 4.24 15.78 -5.16
C PRO A 46 3.65 15.90 -3.76
N PHE A 47 2.94 14.87 -3.30
CA PHE A 47 2.36 14.80 -1.97
C PHE A 47 3.37 14.95 -0.84
N LEU A 48 4.63 14.50 -1.01
CA LEU A 48 5.68 14.61 0.01
C LEU A 48 5.88 16.05 0.51
N LYS A 49 5.61 17.05 -0.35
CA LYS A 49 5.68 18.47 0.02
C LYS A 49 4.58 18.89 0.99
N GLN A 50 3.47 18.16 1.01
CA GLN A 50 2.32 18.45 1.87
C GLN A 50 2.42 17.78 3.24
N LEU A 51 3.20 16.70 3.38
CA LEU A 51 3.35 15.91 4.61
C LEU A 51 3.55 16.77 5.87
N PRO A 52 4.53 17.70 5.93
CA PRO A 52 4.76 18.49 7.14
C PRO A 52 3.55 19.33 7.55
N GLN A 53 2.83 19.88 6.56
CA GLN A 53 1.67 20.72 6.84
C GLN A 53 0.47 19.88 7.30
N ILE A 54 0.25 18.70 6.71
CA ILE A 54 -0.81 17.77 7.10
C ILE A 54 -0.58 17.28 8.52
N ARG A 55 0.66 16.87 8.86
CA ARG A 55 1.06 16.48 10.22
C ARG A 55 0.84 17.59 11.25
N LYS A 56 1.00 18.85 10.85
CA LYS A 56 0.72 20.01 11.72
C LYS A 56 -0.79 20.19 11.96
N TRP A 57 -1.63 19.98 10.95
CA TRP A 57 -3.09 20.10 11.08
C TRP A 57 -3.71 18.93 11.86
N ASN A 58 -3.21 17.73 11.64
CA ASN A 58 -3.66 16.51 12.32
C ASN A 58 -2.50 15.53 12.54
N PRO A 59 -1.82 15.61 13.70
CA PRO A 59 -0.71 14.72 14.02
C PRO A 59 -1.11 13.24 14.18
N GLU A 60 -2.39 12.96 14.45
CA GLU A 60 -2.91 11.60 14.64
C GLU A 60 -3.30 10.92 13.32
N MET A 61 -3.38 11.69 12.20
CA MET A 61 -3.76 11.14 10.91
C MET A 61 -2.74 10.11 10.44
N LYS A 62 -3.23 8.96 9.98
CA LYS A 62 -2.39 7.95 9.36
C LYS A 62 -2.24 8.22 7.87
N ILE A 63 -1.01 8.25 7.40
CA ILE A 63 -0.66 8.50 6.01
C ILE A 63 -0.03 7.24 5.46
N ILE A 64 -0.72 6.58 4.56
CA ILE A 64 -0.40 5.26 4.01
C ILE A 64 -0.03 5.43 2.54
N LEU A 65 1.03 4.80 2.07
CA LEU A 65 1.34 4.74 0.65
C LEU A 65 0.57 3.59 0.00
N SER A 66 -0.33 3.90 -0.93
CA SER A 66 -0.97 2.88 -1.76
C SER A 66 -0.04 2.49 -2.90
N VAL A 67 0.15 1.19 -3.11
CA VAL A 67 1.18 0.63 -3.98
C VAL A 67 0.54 -0.23 -5.05
N ILE A 68 0.82 0.09 -6.31
CA ILE A 68 0.48 -0.73 -7.48
C ILE A 68 1.73 -1.34 -8.10
N GLY A 69 1.58 -2.31 -8.99
CA GLY A 69 2.72 -2.83 -9.76
C GLY A 69 3.29 -1.77 -10.70
N GLU A 70 4.61 -1.64 -10.77
CA GLU A 70 5.28 -0.77 -11.76
C GLU A 70 5.13 -1.36 -13.17
N GLU A 71 5.27 -2.68 -13.27
CA GLU A 71 5.08 -3.45 -14.49
C GLU A 71 4.00 -4.51 -14.30
N PRO A 72 3.32 -4.94 -15.38
CA PRO A 72 2.38 -6.05 -15.31
C PRO A 72 3.04 -7.30 -14.69
N GLY A 73 2.38 -7.94 -13.72
CA GLY A 73 2.90 -9.13 -13.04
C GLY A 73 3.87 -8.89 -11.87
N ALA A 74 4.21 -7.63 -11.52
CA ALA A 74 5.13 -7.35 -10.43
C ALA A 74 4.68 -7.97 -9.10
N PHE A 75 3.39 -7.92 -8.78
CA PHE A 75 2.87 -8.57 -7.58
C PHE A 75 2.97 -10.09 -7.65
N THR A 76 2.62 -10.73 -8.78
CA THR A 76 2.77 -12.18 -8.99
C THR A 76 4.21 -12.63 -8.74
N VAL A 77 5.18 -11.94 -9.35
CA VAL A 77 6.61 -12.25 -9.20
C VAL A 77 7.07 -12.04 -7.75
N CYS A 78 6.77 -10.89 -7.17
CA CYS A 78 7.21 -10.55 -5.81
C CYS A 78 6.55 -11.42 -4.74
N SER A 79 5.30 -11.79 -4.92
CA SER A 79 4.58 -12.62 -3.94
C SER A 79 5.01 -14.10 -3.99
N ALA A 80 5.40 -14.63 -5.15
CA ALA A 80 5.82 -16.00 -5.33
C ALA A 80 7.18 -16.32 -4.70
N SER A 81 8.10 -15.35 -4.59
CA SER A 81 9.46 -15.55 -4.10
C SER A 81 9.62 -15.10 -2.65
N GLU A 82 10.08 -15.97 -1.76
CA GLU A 82 10.37 -15.63 -0.36
C GLU A 82 11.38 -14.48 -0.25
N SER A 83 12.46 -14.53 -1.04
CA SER A 83 13.49 -13.49 -1.02
C SER A 83 12.97 -12.14 -1.53
N LEU A 84 12.02 -12.13 -2.47
CA LEU A 84 11.39 -10.89 -2.92
C LEU A 84 10.37 -10.38 -1.90
N ARG A 85 9.61 -11.27 -1.24
CA ARG A 85 8.74 -10.85 -0.12
C ARG A 85 9.53 -10.21 1.03
N GLU A 86 10.74 -10.71 1.31
CA GLU A 86 11.63 -10.08 2.30
C GLU A 86 12.07 -8.68 1.88
N LYS A 87 12.40 -8.47 0.60
CA LYS A 87 12.72 -7.14 0.07
C LYS A 87 11.53 -6.19 0.12
N VAL A 88 10.33 -6.67 -0.21
CA VAL A 88 9.10 -5.87 -0.06
C VAL A 88 8.87 -5.51 1.40
N SER A 89 9.10 -6.45 2.32
CA SER A 89 9.03 -6.21 3.77
C SER A 89 9.98 -5.10 4.22
N GLU A 90 11.23 -5.14 3.74
CA GLU A 90 12.23 -4.09 4.00
C GLU A 90 11.82 -2.75 3.38
N SER A 91 11.35 -2.75 2.13
CA SER A 91 10.84 -1.54 1.49
C SER A 91 9.68 -0.92 2.26
N CYS A 92 8.73 -1.73 2.72
CA CYS A 92 7.60 -1.25 3.55
C CYS A 92 8.09 -0.67 4.90
N ARG A 93 9.10 -1.28 5.51
CA ARG A 93 9.72 -0.76 6.72
C ARG A 93 10.35 0.61 6.48
N ASN A 94 11.09 0.78 5.38
CA ASN A 94 11.75 2.04 5.03
C ASN A 94 10.74 3.16 4.76
N LEU A 95 9.55 2.86 4.21
CA LEU A 95 8.46 3.84 4.08
C LEU A 95 8.11 4.49 5.43
N VAL A 96 8.16 3.72 6.51
CA VAL A 96 7.81 4.21 7.86
C VAL A 96 9.01 4.90 8.51
N GLU A 97 10.20 4.29 8.47
CA GLU A 97 11.38 4.80 9.17
C GLU A 97 11.99 6.04 8.52
N GLU A 98 12.01 6.09 7.18
CA GLU A 98 12.78 7.10 6.46
C GLU A 98 11.91 8.15 5.77
N GLU A 99 10.71 7.75 5.32
CA GLU A 99 9.90 8.60 4.44
C GLU A 99 8.68 9.22 5.13
N GLY A 100 8.40 8.84 6.37
CA GLY A 100 7.37 9.44 7.21
C GLY A 100 5.95 8.98 6.93
N PHE A 101 5.76 7.87 6.21
CA PHE A 101 4.47 7.18 6.11
C PHE A 101 4.17 6.38 7.39
N ASP A 102 2.90 6.04 7.59
CA ASP A 102 2.46 5.15 8.68
C ASP A 102 2.25 3.70 8.21
N GLY A 103 2.58 3.39 6.95
CA GLY A 103 2.50 2.04 6.40
C GLY A 103 2.29 1.99 4.90
N GLY A 104 1.97 0.79 4.41
CA GLY A 104 1.69 0.49 3.01
C GLY A 104 0.30 -0.10 2.81
N ASP A 105 -0.28 0.15 1.65
CA ASP A 105 -1.55 -0.38 1.17
C ASP A 105 -1.31 -1.07 -0.17
N PHE A 106 -1.65 -2.36 -0.32
CA PHE A 106 -1.44 -3.05 -1.57
C PHE A 106 -2.69 -3.01 -2.42
N ASP A 107 -2.57 -2.39 -3.59
CA ASP A 107 -3.60 -2.29 -4.60
C ASP A 107 -3.25 -3.21 -5.78
N TRP A 108 -3.47 -4.51 -5.55
CA TRP A 108 -3.24 -5.53 -6.56
C TRP A 108 -4.54 -5.84 -7.32
N GLU A 109 -4.62 -5.44 -8.56
CA GLU A 109 -5.75 -5.62 -9.46
C GLU A 109 -5.41 -6.58 -10.61
N TYR A 110 -5.58 -7.91 -10.46
CA TYR A 110 -6.10 -8.65 -9.29
C TYR A 110 -5.31 -9.96 -9.12
N PRO A 111 -5.20 -10.52 -7.91
CA PRO A 111 -4.63 -11.86 -7.74
C PRO A 111 -5.39 -12.89 -8.56
N CYS A 112 -4.70 -13.87 -9.14
CA CYS A 112 -5.24 -14.94 -9.96
C CYS A 112 -5.97 -14.51 -11.25
N VAL A 113 -5.97 -13.22 -11.59
CA VAL A 113 -6.66 -12.69 -12.77
C VAL A 113 -5.67 -11.94 -13.67
N SER A 114 -5.59 -12.38 -14.93
CA SER A 114 -4.82 -11.66 -15.95
C SER A 114 -5.55 -10.39 -16.36
N THR A 115 -4.97 -9.25 -16.07
CA THR A 115 -5.46 -7.94 -16.49
C THR A 115 -4.37 -7.21 -17.28
N ASN A 116 -4.75 -6.50 -18.34
CA ASN A 116 -3.82 -5.67 -19.13
C ASN A 116 -2.54 -6.40 -19.60
N GLY A 117 -2.64 -7.71 -19.90
CA GLY A 117 -1.52 -8.52 -20.34
C GLY A 117 -0.57 -8.95 -19.19
N SER A 118 -0.97 -8.76 -17.92
CA SER A 118 -0.22 -9.26 -16.78
C SER A 118 -0.23 -10.80 -16.75
N GLU A 119 0.88 -11.39 -16.34
CA GLU A 119 0.90 -12.77 -15.90
C GLU A 119 0.16 -12.89 -14.56
N CYS A 120 -0.53 -14.00 -14.38
CA CYS A 120 -1.16 -14.38 -13.12
C CYS A 120 -0.96 -15.86 -12.85
N SER A 121 -1.09 -16.26 -11.59
CA SER A 121 -0.95 -17.65 -11.16
C SER A 121 -2.11 -18.03 -10.24
N PRO A 122 -2.61 -19.28 -10.29
CA PRO A 122 -3.56 -19.77 -9.29
C PRO A 122 -3.03 -19.68 -7.85
N GLU A 123 -1.71 -19.72 -7.68
CA GLU A 123 -1.03 -19.59 -6.40
C GLU A 123 -1.01 -18.14 -5.87
N ASP A 124 -1.35 -17.15 -6.69
CA ASP A 124 -1.38 -15.73 -6.30
C ASP A 124 -2.24 -15.50 -5.05
N LYS A 125 -3.33 -16.24 -4.90
CA LYS A 125 -4.19 -16.19 -3.72
C LYS A 125 -3.43 -16.40 -2.42
N GLN A 126 -2.70 -17.51 -2.33
CA GLN A 126 -1.88 -17.84 -1.16
C GLN A 126 -0.63 -16.96 -1.07
N ASN A 127 0.00 -16.68 -2.19
CA ASN A 127 1.21 -15.86 -2.26
C ASN A 127 0.93 -14.42 -1.81
N PHE A 128 -0.25 -13.87 -2.12
CA PHE A 128 -0.65 -12.53 -1.63
C PHE A 128 -0.76 -12.50 -0.11
N THR A 129 -1.35 -13.53 0.49
CA THR A 129 -1.36 -13.66 1.96
C THR A 129 0.05 -13.67 2.54
N LEU A 130 0.98 -14.43 1.94
CA LEU A 130 2.38 -14.47 2.37
C LEU A 130 3.09 -13.12 2.19
N LEU A 131 2.80 -12.40 1.10
CA LEU A 131 3.32 -11.04 0.87
C LEU A 131 2.83 -10.06 1.95
N CYS A 132 1.53 -10.07 2.25
CA CYS A 132 0.94 -9.24 3.30
C CYS A 132 1.53 -9.56 4.68
N GLN A 133 1.75 -10.84 4.99
CA GLN A 133 2.38 -11.26 6.24
C GLN A 133 3.83 -10.77 6.35
N ALA A 134 4.62 -10.87 5.27
CA ALA A 134 5.99 -10.39 5.21
C ALA A 134 6.05 -8.86 5.40
N ALA A 135 5.24 -8.11 4.65
CA ALA A 135 5.14 -6.66 4.78
C ALA A 135 4.71 -6.23 6.19
N LYS A 136 3.69 -6.90 6.76
CA LYS A 136 3.22 -6.66 8.13
C LYS A 136 4.34 -6.86 9.15
N LYS A 137 5.14 -7.91 9.02
CA LYS A 137 6.29 -8.17 9.91
C LYS A 137 7.29 -7.01 9.85
N GLY A 138 7.59 -6.49 8.65
CA GLY A 138 8.50 -5.35 8.47
C GLY A 138 7.99 -4.08 9.16
N VAL A 139 6.75 -3.69 8.87
CA VAL A 139 6.21 -2.41 9.40
C VAL A 139 5.84 -2.46 10.88
N GLN A 140 5.43 -3.61 11.42
CA GLN A 140 5.08 -3.72 12.84
C GLN A 140 6.26 -3.43 13.77
N ALA A 141 7.47 -3.79 13.36
CA ALA A 141 8.69 -3.52 14.11
C ALA A 141 8.92 -2.01 14.33
N VAL A 142 8.34 -1.17 13.49
CA VAL A 142 8.51 0.30 13.47
C VAL A 142 7.19 1.05 13.69
N GLY A 143 6.14 0.36 14.15
CA GLY A 143 4.85 0.96 14.49
C GLY A 143 3.95 1.26 13.28
N GLY A 144 4.28 0.74 12.10
CA GLY A 144 3.49 0.89 10.88
C GLY A 144 2.36 -0.13 10.74
N SER A 145 1.57 0.03 9.67
CA SER A 145 0.45 -0.84 9.33
C SER A 145 0.47 -1.26 7.85
N VAL A 146 -0.22 -2.37 7.55
CA VAL A 146 -0.47 -2.83 6.18
C VAL A 146 -1.97 -2.95 5.97
N SER A 147 -2.45 -2.52 4.81
CA SER A 147 -3.81 -2.71 4.31
C SER A 147 -3.79 -3.19 2.87
N ILE A 148 -4.95 -3.53 2.35
CA ILE A 148 -5.18 -3.86 0.94
C ILE A 148 -6.36 -3.07 0.41
N ALA A 149 -6.31 -2.68 -0.86
CA ALA A 149 -7.45 -2.16 -1.59
C ALA A 149 -8.25 -3.35 -2.15
N ALA A 150 -9.29 -3.75 -1.43
CA ALA A 150 -10.09 -4.91 -1.80
C ALA A 150 -11.27 -4.50 -2.69
N ALA A 151 -11.40 -5.12 -3.86
CA ALA A 151 -12.58 -4.93 -4.71
C ALA A 151 -13.83 -5.50 -4.04
N ALA A 152 -14.95 -4.79 -4.13
CA ALA A 152 -16.24 -5.22 -3.61
C ALA A 152 -16.96 -6.18 -4.59
N GLU A 153 -16.22 -7.14 -5.12
CA GLU A 153 -16.66 -8.08 -6.16
C GLU A 153 -16.46 -9.52 -5.69
N LEU A 154 -17.36 -10.41 -6.08
CA LEU A 154 -17.31 -11.80 -5.62
C LEU A 154 -16.04 -12.52 -6.08
N PHE A 155 -15.60 -12.28 -7.32
CA PHE A 155 -14.37 -12.88 -7.85
C PHE A 155 -13.13 -12.50 -7.02
N TYR A 156 -13.08 -11.30 -6.45
CA TYR A 156 -11.98 -10.88 -5.61
C TYR A 156 -11.92 -11.69 -4.30
N LEU A 157 -13.09 -11.96 -3.72
CA LEU A 157 -13.18 -12.81 -2.52
C LEU A 157 -12.77 -14.27 -2.80
N GLU A 158 -12.98 -14.74 -4.04
CA GLU A 158 -12.53 -16.07 -4.48
C GLU A 158 -11.02 -16.12 -4.73
N SER A 159 -10.41 -15.00 -5.13
CA SER A 159 -8.98 -14.87 -5.46
C SER A 159 -8.11 -14.37 -4.30
N THR A 160 -8.69 -14.12 -3.14
CA THR A 160 -7.96 -13.73 -1.91
C THR A 160 -8.34 -14.66 -0.75
N GLU A 161 -7.48 -14.73 0.27
CA GLU A 161 -7.78 -15.41 1.52
C GLU A 161 -8.35 -14.41 2.54
N PRO A 162 -9.28 -14.83 3.41
CA PRO A 162 -9.87 -13.97 4.43
C PRO A 162 -8.88 -13.57 5.53
#